data_f13c4b4d22646037d4131f2fd5213c8e
#
_entry.id   f13c4b4d22646037d4131f2fd5213c8e
#
_cell.length_a   1.000
_cell.length_b   1.000
_cell.length_c   1.000
_cell.angle_alpha   90.00
_cell.angle_beta   90.00
_cell.angle_gamma   90.00
#
_symmetry.space_group_name_H-M   'P 1'
#
loop_
_entity.id
_entity.type
_entity.pdbx_description
1 polymer ?
#
loop_
_entity_poly.entity_id
_entity_poly.type
_entity_poly.pdbx_seq_one_letter_code
_entity_poly.pdbx_strand_id
1 'polypeptide(L)'
;MISEATQALFCDVFGQPELFEGLNRVTRRVVAWPFGAGARVLAHSAVVVAEQTLLERLRSLPSGGGALEISEAGWTIVASRPLPRSSAEKHFGDRIARAIAVTLADGADRSACYVESLDDGWLFLLPDSATTGWLLAVGGESESLLDRSRLLGGQLAEVRSVGAEFRAYPRIAWPLCGPAWLACGTGALAFDPLCGDGSGNAVREAILAAAVVRAVARGGNPDELLAHYRTRLLAGFHRHLQVCRQYYLGGGSSAWWAEQLEWLHKGLAWCETELASAPAARYQLRGFDVQRIG
;
A
#
# COMPACT_ATOMS: atom_id res chain seq x y z
N MET A 1 4.10 -7.41 -5.17
CA MET A 1 3.90 -6.94 -6.57
C MET A 1 4.13 -5.44 -6.62
N ILE A 2 4.95 -4.94 -7.55
CA ILE A 2 5.33 -3.54 -7.69
C ILE A 2 4.93 -3.05 -9.09
N SER A 3 4.05 -2.05 -9.17
CA SER A 3 3.56 -1.48 -10.42
C SER A 3 4.69 -0.76 -11.19
N GLU A 4 4.52 -0.60 -12.50
CA GLU A 4 5.51 0.07 -13.35
C GLU A 4 5.84 1.50 -12.87
N ALA A 5 4.82 2.26 -12.48
CA ALA A 5 5.02 3.60 -11.92
C ALA A 5 5.82 3.58 -10.60
N THR A 6 5.62 2.55 -9.77
CA THR A 6 6.37 2.38 -8.53
C THR A 6 7.80 1.91 -8.81
N GLN A 7 8.01 1.03 -9.83
CA GLN A 7 9.35 0.65 -10.27
C GLN A 7 10.15 1.88 -10.71
N ALA A 8 9.58 2.73 -11.56
CA ALA A 8 10.21 3.97 -11.99
C ALA A 8 10.61 4.85 -10.80
N LEU A 9 9.71 5.02 -9.83
CA LEU A 9 9.99 5.80 -8.62
C LEU A 9 11.16 5.22 -7.80
N PHE A 10 11.24 3.90 -7.64
CA PHE A 10 12.39 3.27 -6.98
C PHE A 10 13.69 3.49 -7.76
N CYS A 11 13.64 3.30 -9.08
CA CYS A 11 14.81 3.52 -9.94
C CYS A 11 15.33 4.97 -9.84
N ASP A 12 14.42 5.93 -9.82
CA ASP A 12 14.77 7.36 -9.67
C ASP A 12 15.37 7.67 -8.30
N VAL A 13 14.75 7.16 -7.23
CA VAL A 13 15.20 7.40 -5.84
C VAL A 13 16.60 6.83 -5.60
N PHE A 14 16.85 5.63 -6.10
CA PHE A 14 18.11 4.90 -5.85
C PHE A 14 19.13 5.05 -6.98
N GLY A 15 18.78 5.74 -8.10
CA GLY A 15 19.67 5.90 -9.25
C GLY A 15 20.02 4.56 -9.94
N GLN A 16 19.10 3.59 -9.90
CA GLN A 16 19.34 2.22 -10.37
C GLN A 16 18.26 1.79 -11.38
N PRO A 17 18.47 2.02 -12.67
CA PRO A 17 17.50 1.67 -13.71
C PRO A 17 17.25 0.15 -13.80
N GLU A 18 18.24 -0.67 -13.44
CA GLU A 18 18.19 -2.13 -13.55
C GLU A 18 17.69 -2.83 -12.28
N LEU A 19 17.23 -2.08 -11.28
CA LEU A 19 16.84 -2.61 -9.96
C LEU A 19 15.85 -3.80 -10.02
N PHE A 20 14.99 -3.82 -11.03
CA PHE A 20 13.94 -4.82 -11.22
C PHE A 20 14.22 -5.80 -12.39
N GLU A 21 15.41 -5.83 -12.94
CA GLU A 21 15.75 -6.76 -14.01
C GLU A 21 15.77 -8.22 -13.54
N GLY A 22 15.38 -9.12 -14.43
CA GLY A 22 15.35 -10.57 -14.17
C GLY A 22 14.26 -11.04 -13.20
N LEU A 23 13.39 -10.16 -12.73
CA LEU A 23 12.27 -10.53 -11.85
C LEU A 23 11.05 -11.01 -12.64
N ASN A 24 10.22 -11.86 -12.01
CA ASN A 24 8.97 -12.33 -12.60
C ASN A 24 8.02 -11.17 -12.88
N ARG A 25 7.40 -11.16 -14.09
CA ARG A 25 6.51 -10.09 -14.53
C ARG A 25 5.08 -10.59 -14.69
N VAL A 26 4.15 -9.80 -14.17
CA VAL A 26 2.71 -9.92 -14.40
C VAL A 26 2.32 -8.88 -15.45
N THR A 27 1.76 -9.34 -16.58
CA THR A 27 1.36 -8.48 -17.70
C THR A 27 -0.15 -8.34 -17.86
N ARG A 28 -0.91 -9.15 -17.12
CA ARG A 28 -2.38 -9.19 -17.17
C ARG A 28 -2.95 -9.27 -15.76
N ARG A 29 -4.15 -8.72 -15.61
CA ARG A 29 -4.98 -8.91 -14.42
C ARG A 29 -6.32 -9.49 -14.87
N VAL A 30 -6.68 -10.65 -14.35
CA VAL A 30 -7.97 -11.28 -14.56
C VAL A 30 -8.87 -10.95 -13.37
N VAL A 31 -10.00 -10.32 -13.63
CA VAL A 31 -10.87 -9.75 -12.59
C VAL A 31 -12.29 -10.26 -12.77
N ALA A 32 -12.80 -10.97 -11.78
CA ALA A 32 -14.21 -11.31 -11.62
C ALA A 32 -14.84 -10.40 -10.55
N TRP A 33 -15.26 -9.23 -10.99
CA TRP A 33 -15.83 -8.18 -10.14
C TRP A 33 -16.88 -7.39 -10.90
N PRO A 34 -18.08 -7.18 -10.38
CA PRO A 34 -18.62 -7.53 -9.06
C PRO A 34 -18.90 -9.03 -8.87
N PHE A 35 -19.31 -9.42 -7.65
CA PHE A 35 -19.71 -10.79 -7.33
C PHE A 35 -20.71 -11.35 -8.37
N GLY A 36 -20.42 -12.55 -8.87
CA GLY A 36 -21.22 -13.19 -9.91
C GLY A 36 -20.97 -12.71 -11.34
N ALA A 37 -20.14 -11.69 -11.57
CA ALA A 37 -19.76 -11.26 -12.91
C ALA A 37 -18.79 -12.26 -13.58
N GLY A 38 -18.84 -12.30 -14.92
CA GLY A 38 -17.84 -13.02 -15.70
C GLY A 38 -16.45 -12.38 -15.61
N ALA A 39 -15.40 -13.19 -15.72
CA ALA A 39 -14.04 -12.72 -15.68
C ALA A 39 -13.70 -11.78 -16.86
N ARG A 40 -12.96 -10.71 -16.57
CA ARG A 40 -12.42 -9.76 -17.55
C ARG A 40 -10.92 -9.75 -17.47
N VAL A 41 -10.25 -9.68 -18.61
CA VAL A 41 -8.79 -9.57 -18.69
C VAL A 41 -8.45 -8.10 -18.94
N LEU A 42 -7.61 -7.54 -18.05
CA LEU A 42 -7.11 -6.17 -18.14
C LEU A 42 -5.60 -6.20 -18.39
N ALA A 43 -5.10 -5.30 -19.23
CA ALA A 43 -3.67 -5.07 -19.34
C ALA A 43 -3.11 -4.61 -17.99
N HIS A 44 -1.98 -5.14 -17.58
CA HIS A 44 -1.31 -4.81 -16.34
C HIS A 44 0.20 -4.90 -16.54
N SER A 45 0.96 -4.09 -15.82
CA SER A 45 2.42 -4.18 -15.84
C SER A 45 2.94 -4.05 -14.41
N ALA A 46 3.50 -5.14 -13.91
CA ALA A 46 4.08 -5.18 -12.58
C ALA A 46 5.17 -6.24 -12.49
N VAL A 47 6.10 -6.08 -11.54
CA VAL A 47 7.05 -7.13 -11.14
C VAL A 47 6.61 -7.75 -9.82
N VAL A 48 6.92 -9.03 -9.66
CA VAL A 48 6.75 -9.77 -8.42
C VAL A 48 8.12 -9.96 -7.80
N VAL A 49 8.28 -9.49 -6.58
CA VAL A 49 9.53 -9.58 -5.83
C VAL A 49 9.24 -9.80 -4.36
N ALA A 50 9.99 -10.71 -3.74
CA ALA A 50 9.97 -10.89 -2.29
C ALA A 50 10.63 -9.67 -1.61
N GLU A 51 10.11 -9.25 -0.46
CA GLU A 51 10.66 -8.13 0.32
C GLU A 51 12.15 -8.31 0.58
N GLN A 52 12.56 -9.51 1.00
CA GLN A 52 13.96 -9.80 1.29
C GLN A 52 14.85 -9.59 0.06
N THR A 53 14.44 -10.09 -1.11
CA THR A 53 15.20 -9.92 -2.37
C THR A 53 15.33 -8.44 -2.74
N LEU A 54 14.26 -7.66 -2.59
CA LEU A 54 14.31 -6.21 -2.84
C LEU A 54 15.27 -5.51 -1.86
N LEU A 55 15.19 -5.84 -0.57
CA LEU A 55 16.08 -5.27 0.45
C LEU A 55 17.54 -5.65 0.22
N GLU A 56 17.83 -6.88 -0.20
CA GLU A 56 19.18 -7.32 -0.55
C GLU A 56 19.73 -6.53 -1.75
N ARG A 57 18.92 -6.35 -2.80
CA ARG A 57 19.30 -5.52 -3.96
C ARG A 57 19.57 -4.07 -3.54
N LEU A 58 18.71 -3.48 -2.72
CA LEU A 58 18.90 -2.11 -2.24
C LEU A 58 20.12 -1.95 -1.34
N ARG A 59 20.42 -2.92 -0.49
CA ARG A 59 21.61 -2.91 0.39
C ARG A 59 22.92 -3.12 -0.36
N SER A 60 22.90 -3.84 -1.48
CA SER A 60 24.07 -4.04 -2.33
C SER A 60 24.45 -2.81 -3.15
N LEU A 61 23.59 -1.78 -3.18
CA LEU A 61 23.89 -0.56 -3.89
C LEU A 61 25.06 0.18 -3.20
N PRO A 62 25.98 0.77 -3.97
CA PRO A 62 26.96 1.67 -3.40
C PRO A 62 26.23 2.74 -2.60
N SER A 63 26.64 2.98 -1.38
CA SER A 63 26.11 4.10 -0.60
C SER A 63 26.33 5.36 -1.42
N GLY A 64 25.29 5.78 -2.17
CA GLY A 64 25.36 6.95 -3.01
C GLY A 64 25.77 8.13 -2.16
N GLY A 65 26.87 8.76 -2.50
CA GLY A 65 27.47 9.84 -1.75
C GLY A 65 26.51 10.99 -1.55
N GLY A 66 25.95 11.06 -0.40
CA GLY A 66 24.92 11.98 0.02
C GLY A 66 24.28 11.54 1.30
N ALA A 67 25.03 10.81 2.16
CA ALA A 67 24.71 10.83 3.57
C ALA A 67 24.73 12.32 3.94
N LEU A 68 23.56 12.94 3.94
CA LEU A 68 23.40 14.17 4.67
C LEU A 68 23.86 13.83 6.06
N GLU A 69 25.03 14.36 6.47
CA GLU A 69 25.32 14.53 7.89
C GLU A 69 24.12 15.30 8.42
N ILE A 70 23.14 14.57 8.95
CA ILE A 70 22.05 15.16 9.70
C ILE A 70 22.73 15.62 10.98
N SER A 71 23.29 16.84 10.91
CA SER A 71 23.80 17.51 12.08
C SER A 71 22.73 17.46 13.16
N GLU A 72 23.12 17.16 14.33
CA GLU A 72 22.59 17.28 15.70
C GLU A 72 21.13 17.78 15.97
N ALA A 73 20.38 18.25 15.00
CA ALA A 73 18.95 18.54 15.12
C ALA A 73 18.16 17.21 15.01
N GLY A 74 18.13 16.45 16.10
CA GLY A 74 17.64 15.10 16.24
C GLY A 74 16.22 14.82 15.71
N TRP A 75 16.03 14.82 14.40
CA TRP A 75 14.79 14.38 13.77
C TRP A 75 14.72 12.86 13.71
N THR A 76 13.55 12.31 14.06
CA THR A 76 13.26 10.88 13.95
C THR A 76 12.21 10.64 12.86
N ILE A 77 12.52 9.80 11.87
CA ILE A 77 11.56 9.29 10.91
C ILE A 77 11.14 7.88 11.33
N VAL A 78 9.87 7.72 11.70
CA VAL A 78 9.29 6.46 12.19
C VAL A 78 8.63 5.75 11.03
N ALA A 79 9.31 4.79 10.41
CA ALA A 79 8.82 4.05 9.26
C ALA A 79 8.06 2.76 9.65
N SER A 80 8.18 2.31 10.90
CA SER A 80 7.55 1.09 11.42
C SER A 80 7.12 1.28 12.88
N ARG A 81 6.45 0.29 13.44
CA ARG A 81 6.07 0.29 14.86
C ARG A 81 7.26 -0.03 15.77
N PRO A 82 7.25 0.41 17.02
CA PRO A 82 6.19 1.12 17.72
C PRO A 82 6.09 2.62 17.34
N LEU A 83 4.87 3.16 17.44
CA LEU A 83 4.64 4.60 17.27
C LEU A 83 5.12 5.40 18.50
N PRO A 84 5.46 6.69 18.34
CA PRO A 84 5.68 7.58 19.47
C PRO A 84 4.47 7.63 20.40
N ARG A 85 4.70 7.77 21.71
CA ARG A 85 3.63 7.80 22.72
C ARG A 85 2.57 8.90 22.50
N SER A 86 2.92 9.95 21.79
CA SER A 86 2.05 11.06 21.43
C SER A 86 1.14 10.76 20.25
N SER A 87 1.32 9.63 19.58
CA SER A 87 0.52 9.20 18.42
C SER A 87 -0.26 7.94 18.75
N ALA A 88 -1.51 7.87 18.27
CA ALA A 88 -2.40 6.72 18.39
C ALA A 88 -2.85 6.26 17.02
N GLU A 89 -3.25 5.01 16.90
CA GLU A 89 -3.78 4.47 15.66
C GLU A 89 -5.29 4.69 15.58
N LYS A 90 -5.74 5.22 14.44
CA LYS A 90 -7.15 5.19 14.02
C LYS A 90 -7.30 4.16 12.91
N HIS A 91 -8.31 3.32 12.98
CA HIS A 91 -8.58 2.28 11.99
C HIS A 91 -10.03 2.36 11.50
N PHE A 92 -10.23 1.92 10.25
CA PHE A 92 -11.51 1.96 9.56
C PHE A 92 -11.80 0.59 8.94
N GLY A 93 -12.18 -0.34 9.78
CA GLY A 93 -12.45 -1.73 9.47
C GLY A 93 -11.94 -2.69 10.53
N ASP A 94 -12.27 -3.94 10.34
CA ASP A 94 -11.86 -5.09 11.17
C ASP A 94 -11.37 -6.27 10.33
N ARG A 95 -11.30 -6.10 9.00
CA ARG A 95 -10.91 -7.15 8.04
C ARG A 95 -9.57 -7.77 8.36
N ILE A 96 -9.56 -9.10 8.32
CA ILE A 96 -8.34 -9.90 8.38
C ILE A 96 -8.07 -10.45 6.98
N ALA A 97 -6.81 -10.47 6.61
CA ALA A 97 -6.31 -11.15 5.43
C ALA A 97 -5.44 -12.32 5.83
N ARG A 98 -5.53 -13.42 5.07
CA ARG A 98 -4.66 -14.59 5.18
C ARG A 98 -3.83 -14.72 3.92
N ALA A 99 -2.52 -14.74 4.05
CA ALA A 99 -1.61 -15.04 2.97
C ALA A 99 -1.33 -16.56 2.96
N ILE A 100 -1.56 -17.20 1.83
CA ILE A 100 -1.53 -18.65 1.69
C ILE A 100 -0.55 -18.99 0.56
N ALA A 101 0.45 -19.81 0.85
CA ALA A 101 1.36 -20.32 -0.19
C ALA A 101 0.65 -21.43 -0.98
N VAL A 102 0.71 -21.35 -2.29
CA VAL A 102 0.02 -22.29 -3.19
C VAL A 102 0.96 -22.85 -4.26
N THR A 103 0.64 -24.05 -4.74
CA THR A 103 1.18 -24.62 -5.99
C THR A 103 0.20 -24.32 -7.10
N LEU A 104 0.71 -23.80 -8.21
CA LEU A 104 -0.11 -23.51 -9.39
C LEU A 104 -0.40 -24.79 -10.19
N ALA A 105 -1.59 -24.87 -10.78
CA ALA A 105 -1.96 -25.98 -11.66
C ALA A 105 -1.13 -25.97 -12.94
N ASP A 106 -0.98 -27.14 -13.55
CA ASP A 106 -0.40 -27.25 -14.89
C ASP A 106 -1.27 -26.48 -15.89
N GLY A 107 -0.63 -25.59 -16.65
CA GLY A 107 -1.34 -24.71 -17.59
C GLY A 107 -1.90 -23.42 -17.00
N ALA A 108 -1.72 -23.15 -15.70
CA ALA A 108 -2.06 -21.85 -15.11
C ALA A 108 -1.27 -20.72 -15.80
N ASP A 109 -1.95 -19.59 -16.04
CA ASP A 109 -1.30 -18.43 -16.65
C ASP A 109 -0.48 -17.66 -15.62
N ARG A 110 0.82 -17.81 -15.68
CA ARG A 110 1.81 -17.26 -14.75
C ARG A 110 2.12 -15.78 -15.00
N SER A 111 1.67 -15.26 -16.13
CA SER A 111 1.79 -13.83 -16.47
C SER A 111 0.58 -13.00 -16.04
N ALA A 112 -0.41 -13.62 -15.40
CA ALA A 112 -1.60 -12.97 -14.89
C ALA A 112 -1.68 -13.03 -13.36
N CYS A 113 -2.18 -11.98 -12.73
CA CYS A 113 -2.73 -12.03 -11.38
C CYS A 113 -4.26 -12.05 -11.45
N TYR A 114 -4.90 -12.61 -10.43
CA TYR A 114 -6.34 -12.88 -10.42
C TYR A 114 -6.98 -12.23 -9.22
N VAL A 115 -8.13 -11.59 -9.42
CA VAL A 115 -8.95 -10.98 -8.36
C VAL A 115 -10.38 -11.43 -8.52
N GLU A 116 -10.97 -11.95 -7.46
CA GLU A 116 -12.37 -12.38 -7.45
C GLU A 116 -13.07 -11.90 -6.20
N SER A 117 -14.23 -11.22 -6.38
CA SER A 117 -15.15 -10.92 -5.29
C SER A 117 -16.09 -12.10 -5.04
N LEU A 118 -16.35 -12.37 -3.77
CA LEU A 118 -17.22 -13.44 -3.28
C LEU A 118 -18.28 -12.83 -2.36
N ASP A 119 -19.22 -13.64 -1.89
CA ASP A 119 -20.33 -13.15 -1.10
C ASP A 119 -19.89 -12.42 0.19
N ASP A 120 -18.90 -12.95 0.89
CA ASP A 120 -18.41 -12.46 2.18
C ASP A 120 -16.92 -12.12 2.20
N GLY A 121 -16.34 -11.75 1.05
CA GLY A 121 -14.93 -11.44 0.94
C GLY A 121 -14.42 -11.42 -0.49
N TRP A 122 -13.11 -11.51 -0.64
CA TRP A 122 -12.44 -11.56 -1.94
C TRP A 122 -11.13 -12.31 -1.88
N LEU A 123 -10.72 -12.81 -3.04
CA LEU A 123 -9.47 -13.53 -3.25
C LEU A 123 -8.58 -12.79 -4.24
N PHE A 124 -7.27 -12.87 -4.00
CA PHE A 124 -6.25 -12.41 -4.94
C PHE A 124 -5.16 -13.46 -5.06
N LEU A 125 -4.93 -13.96 -6.28
CA LEU A 125 -3.85 -14.90 -6.59
C LEU A 125 -2.75 -14.17 -7.34
N LEU A 126 -1.52 -14.32 -6.86
CA LEU A 126 -0.31 -13.77 -7.44
C LEU A 126 0.72 -14.87 -7.70
N PRO A 127 0.94 -15.31 -8.95
CA PRO A 127 2.06 -16.18 -9.29
C PRO A 127 3.40 -15.49 -8.99
N ASP A 128 4.28 -16.16 -8.26
CA ASP A 128 5.63 -15.65 -7.94
C ASP A 128 6.73 -16.39 -8.67
N SER A 129 6.42 -17.58 -9.17
CA SER A 129 7.35 -18.42 -9.96
C SER A 129 6.61 -19.22 -11.03
N ALA A 130 7.34 -20.16 -11.65
CA ALA A 130 6.79 -21.08 -12.63
C ALA A 130 5.77 -22.08 -12.04
N THR A 131 5.84 -22.39 -10.76
CA THR A 131 5.03 -23.44 -10.11
C THR A 131 4.38 -23.00 -8.81
N THR A 132 4.71 -21.83 -8.29
CA THR A 132 4.24 -21.35 -6.99
C THR A 132 3.59 -19.97 -7.10
N GLY A 133 2.83 -19.64 -6.10
CA GLY A 133 2.20 -18.33 -5.95
C GLY A 133 1.70 -18.09 -4.52
N TRP A 134 1.16 -16.91 -4.34
CA TRP A 134 0.52 -16.48 -3.12
C TRP A 134 -0.95 -16.20 -3.35
N LEU A 135 -1.79 -16.81 -2.55
CA LEU A 135 -3.21 -16.52 -2.46
C LEU A 135 -3.46 -15.64 -1.23
N LEU A 136 -4.07 -14.48 -1.44
CA LEU A 136 -4.56 -13.63 -0.39
C LEU A 136 -6.08 -13.82 -0.29
N ALA A 137 -6.55 -14.24 0.87
CA ALA A 137 -7.97 -14.33 1.22
C ALA A 137 -8.33 -13.24 2.22
N VAL A 138 -9.35 -12.44 1.93
CA VAL A 138 -9.81 -11.33 2.77
C VAL A 138 -11.30 -11.45 3.04
N GLY A 139 -11.69 -11.40 4.31
CA GLY A 139 -13.07 -11.54 4.76
C GLY A 139 -13.33 -12.90 5.39
N GLY A 140 -14.23 -13.67 4.80
CA GLY A 140 -14.63 -14.99 5.30
C GLY A 140 -13.50 -16.01 5.44
N GLU A 141 -13.84 -17.21 5.92
CA GLU A 141 -12.87 -18.30 6.06
C GLU A 141 -12.25 -18.68 4.70
N SER A 142 -10.92 -18.77 4.64
CA SER A 142 -10.16 -18.92 3.40
C SER A 142 -10.52 -20.15 2.58
N GLU A 143 -10.76 -21.30 3.24
CA GLU A 143 -11.18 -22.53 2.59
C GLU A 143 -12.56 -22.35 1.97
N SER A 144 -13.52 -21.78 2.71
CA SER A 144 -14.87 -21.52 2.23
C SER A 144 -14.89 -20.51 1.06
N LEU A 145 -14.03 -19.49 1.08
CA LEU A 145 -13.89 -18.57 -0.04
C LEU A 145 -13.34 -19.29 -1.27
N LEU A 146 -12.34 -20.14 -1.09
CA LEU A 146 -11.70 -20.89 -2.18
C LEU A 146 -12.65 -21.90 -2.82
N ASP A 147 -13.42 -22.63 -2.00
CA ASP A 147 -14.41 -23.61 -2.47
C ASP A 147 -15.50 -22.97 -3.34
N ARG A 148 -15.85 -21.72 -3.06
CA ARG A 148 -16.84 -20.94 -3.82
C ARG A 148 -16.26 -20.19 -5.02
N SER A 149 -14.93 -20.15 -5.13
CA SER A 149 -14.25 -19.47 -6.23
C SER A 149 -14.49 -20.17 -7.56
N ARG A 150 -14.92 -19.40 -8.56
CA ARG A 150 -15.09 -19.86 -9.94
C ARG A 150 -13.88 -19.54 -10.81
N LEU A 151 -13.11 -18.52 -10.40
CA LEU A 151 -11.96 -18.04 -11.15
C LEU A 151 -10.69 -18.81 -10.80
N LEU A 152 -10.52 -19.15 -9.52
CA LEU A 152 -9.24 -19.69 -9.01
C LEU A 152 -9.19 -21.22 -8.95
N GLY A 153 -10.32 -21.92 -8.95
CA GLY A 153 -10.35 -23.39 -8.83
C GLY A 153 -9.52 -24.12 -9.89
N GLY A 154 -9.44 -23.57 -11.11
CA GLY A 154 -8.60 -24.15 -12.19
C GLY A 154 -7.14 -23.66 -12.21
N GLN A 155 -6.76 -22.73 -11.33
CA GLN A 155 -5.41 -22.13 -11.27
C GLN A 155 -4.53 -22.79 -10.21
N LEU A 156 -5.11 -23.51 -9.28
CA LEU A 156 -4.43 -24.07 -8.11
C LEU A 156 -4.38 -25.61 -8.21
N ALA A 157 -3.20 -26.17 -7.97
CA ALA A 157 -3.02 -27.62 -7.80
C ALA A 157 -3.08 -28.00 -6.31
N GLU A 158 -2.52 -27.16 -5.43
CA GLU A 158 -2.41 -27.47 -4.00
C GLU A 158 -2.33 -26.20 -3.15
N VAL A 159 -2.97 -26.22 -2.01
CA VAL A 159 -2.77 -25.26 -0.90
C VAL A 159 -1.67 -25.80 0.00
N ARG A 160 -0.50 -25.16 0.01
CA ARG A 160 0.70 -25.70 0.70
C ARG A 160 0.72 -25.39 2.19
N SER A 161 0.42 -24.16 2.54
CA SER A 161 0.38 -23.74 3.95
C SER A 161 -0.40 -22.45 4.10
N VAL A 162 -1.15 -22.32 5.17
CA VAL A 162 -1.72 -21.04 5.60
C VAL A 162 -0.58 -20.27 6.25
N GLY A 163 -0.23 -19.14 5.66
CA GLY A 163 0.79 -18.23 6.15
C GLY A 163 0.25 -17.26 7.23
N ALA A 164 0.84 -16.08 7.28
CA ALA A 164 0.49 -15.09 8.28
C ALA A 164 -0.92 -14.52 8.08
N GLU A 165 -1.62 -14.34 9.19
CA GLU A 165 -2.79 -13.47 9.27
C GLU A 165 -2.35 -12.03 9.55
N PHE A 166 -2.99 -11.07 8.90
CA PHE A 166 -2.73 -9.66 9.15
C PHE A 166 -3.97 -8.79 8.94
N ARG A 167 -3.91 -7.63 9.55
CA ARG A 167 -4.98 -6.63 9.44
C ARG A 167 -4.96 -6.01 8.05
N ALA A 168 -6.07 -6.12 7.31
CA ALA A 168 -6.24 -5.68 5.93
C ALA A 168 -7.15 -4.45 5.78
N TYR A 169 -7.38 -3.72 6.85
CA TYR A 169 -8.18 -2.52 6.85
C TYR A 169 -7.33 -1.25 6.83
N PRO A 170 -7.85 -0.15 6.27
CA PRO A 170 -7.18 1.14 6.29
C PRO A 170 -6.99 1.66 7.72
N ARG A 171 -5.81 2.19 8.01
CA ARG A 171 -5.47 2.79 9.30
C ARG A 171 -4.46 3.91 9.14
N ILE A 172 -4.48 4.85 10.07
CA ILE A 172 -3.63 6.01 10.09
C ILE A 172 -3.14 6.29 11.51
N ALA A 173 -1.86 6.61 11.67
CA ALA A 173 -1.32 7.16 12.90
C ALA A 173 -1.79 8.62 13.06
N TRP A 174 -2.26 9.01 14.25
CA TRP A 174 -2.69 10.37 14.49
C TRP A 174 -2.28 10.87 15.88
N PRO A 175 -1.54 11.99 15.96
CA PRO A 175 -0.99 12.77 14.84
C PRO A 175 0.09 12.02 14.05
N LEU A 176 0.28 12.41 12.78
CA LEU A 176 1.30 11.84 11.86
C LEU A 176 2.71 12.37 12.11
N CYS A 177 2.82 13.45 12.88
CA CYS A 177 4.08 14.11 13.16
C CYS A 177 3.97 14.95 14.43
N GLY A 178 5.12 15.32 15.00
CA GLY A 178 5.25 16.18 16.14
C GLY A 178 6.61 16.86 16.18
N PRO A 179 6.96 17.57 17.26
CA PRO A 179 8.26 18.19 17.39
C PRO A 179 9.38 17.16 17.15
N ALA A 180 10.20 17.42 16.13
CA ALA A 180 11.35 16.59 15.75
C ALA A 180 11.04 15.11 15.38
N TRP A 181 9.82 14.76 14.96
CA TRP A 181 9.52 13.43 14.43
C TRP A 181 8.42 13.45 13.36
N LEU A 182 8.49 12.47 12.44
CA LEU A 182 7.55 12.23 11.36
C LEU A 182 7.31 10.72 11.24
N ALA A 183 6.06 10.29 11.07
CA ALA A 183 5.76 8.90 10.72
C ALA A 183 5.58 8.76 9.20
N CYS A 184 6.13 7.72 8.58
CA CYS A 184 5.94 7.35 7.18
C CYS A 184 5.77 5.84 7.02
N GLY A 185 5.43 5.38 5.84
CA GLY A 185 5.25 3.96 5.53
C GLY A 185 4.27 3.28 6.49
N THR A 186 4.58 2.06 6.92
CA THR A 186 3.70 1.28 7.83
C THR A 186 3.60 1.89 9.23
N GLY A 187 4.50 2.78 9.61
CA GLY A 187 4.40 3.60 10.81
C GLY A 187 3.32 4.68 10.71
N ALA A 188 3.09 5.24 9.53
CA ALA A 188 2.10 6.28 9.29
C ALA A 188 0.74 5.73 8.86
N LEU A 189 0.73 4.93 7.79
CA LEU A 189 -0.48 4.51 7.08
C LEU A 189 -0.46 3.00 6.82
N ALA A 190 -1.64 2.39 6.79
CA ALA A 190 -1.84 1.11 6.15
C ALA A 190 -3.02 1.22 5.19
N PHE A 191 -2.84 0.64 4.03
CA PHE A 191 -3.77 0.67 2.93
C PHE A 191 -4.47 -0.67 2.77
N ASP A 192 -5.68 -0.65 2.23
CA ASP A 192 -6.38 -1.86 1.83
C ASP A 192 -5.60 -2.56 0.70
N PRO A 193 -5.29 -3.86 0.82
CA PRO A 193 -4.51 -4.57 -0.18
C PRO A 193 -5.18 -4.66 -1.56
N LEU A 194 -6.49 -4.49 -1.64
CA LEU A 194 -7.22 -4.45 -2.92
C LEU A 194 -6.73 -3.32 -3.84
N CYS A 195 -6.31 -2.19 -3.27
CA CYS A 195 -5.82 -1.03 -4.03
C CYS A 195 -4.35 -1.15 -4.48
N GLY A 196 -3.58 -2.07 -3.94
CA GLY A 196 -2.36 -2.63 -4.51
C GLY A 196 -1.13 -1.72 -4.67
N ASP A 197 -1.01 -0.55 -4.02
CA ASP A 197 0.17 0.35 -4.17
C ASP A 197 0.82 0.75 -2.82
N GLY A 198 0.79 -0.15 -1.84
CA GLY A 198 1.38 0.12 -0.52
C GLY A 198 2.86 0.51 -0.56
N SER A 199 3.66 -0.20 -1.36
CA SER A 199 5.10 0.10 -1.52
C SER A 199 5.34 1.46 -2.17
N GLY A 200 4.59 1.81 -3.23
CA GLY A 200 4.72 3.10 -3.88
C GLY A 200 4.32 4.25 -2.97
N ASN A 201 3.28 4.08 -2.17
CA ASN A 201 2.88 5.07 -1.18
C ASN A 201 3.95 5.25 -0.11
N ALA A 202 4.52 4.15 0.43
CA ALA A 202 5.58 4.23 1.43
C ALA A 202 6.82 5.00 0.92
N VAL A 203 7.22 4.80 -0.35
CA VAL A 203 8.33 5.55 -0.96
C VAL A 203 7.97 7.03 -1.11
N ARG A 204 6.77 7.37 -1.59
CA ARG A 204 6.33 8.78 -1.70
C ARG A 204 6.29 9.49 -0.34
N GLU A 205 5.84 8.79 0.69
CA GLU A 205 5.82 9.28 2.06
C GLU A 205 7.24 9.51 2.60
N ALA A 206 8.15 8.58 2.35
CA ALA A 206 9.56 8.71 2.74
C ALA A 206 10.25 9.89 2.04
N ILE A 207 10.00 10.08 0.74
CA ILE A 207 10.49 11.24 -0.03
C ILE A 207 9.98 12.54 0.61
N LEU A 208 8.68 12.63 0.90
CA LEU A 208 8.10 13.81 1.50
C LEU A 208 8.66 14.07 2.91
N ALA A 209 8.81 13.02 3.73
CA ALA A 209 9.38 13.12 5.07
C ALA A 209 10.83 13.68 5.02
N ALA A 210 11.66 13.10 4.16
CA ALA A 210 13.04 13.56 3.96
C ALA A 210 13.10 15.00 3.43
N ALA A 211 12.22 15.37 2.50
CA ALA A 211 12.15 16.71 1.94
C ALA A 211 11.74 17.76 2.99
N VAL A 212 10.79 17.42 3.88
CA VAL A 212 10.37 18.28 4.99
C VAL A 212 11.51 18.48 5.99
N VAL A 213 12.20 17.40 6.40
CA VAL A 213 13.35 17.49 7.32
C VAL A 213 14.44 18.39 6.72
N ARG A 214 14.77 18.20 5.44
CA ARG A 214 15.75 19.07 4.76
C ARG A 214 15.30 20.51 4.68
N ALA A 215 14.02 20.79 4.44
CA ALA A 215 13.50 22.15 4.37
C ALA A 215 13.58 22.84 5.75
N VAL A 216 13.31 22.13 6.84
CA VAL A 216 13.51 22.64 8.21
C VAL A 216 15.00 22.94 8.47
N ALA A 217 15.90 22.02 8.13
CA ALA A 217 17.33 22.20 8.30
C ALA A 217 17.89 23.42 7.51
N ARG A 218 17.23 23.82 6.42
CA ARG A 218 17.53 25.02 5.66
C ARG A 218 16.89 26.30 6.20
N GLY A 219 16.28 26.27 7.40
CA GLY A 219 15.65 27.42 8.05
C GLY A 219 14.17 27.63 7.70
N GLY A 220 13.52 26.66 7.07
CA GLY A 220 12.07 26.70 6.86
C GLY A 220 11.31 26.63 8.17
N ASN A 221 10.09 27.24 8.21
CA ASN A 221 9.25 27.24 9.39
C ASN A 221 8.77 25.80 9.71
N PRO A 222 9.16 25.21 10.87
CA PRO A 222 8.82 23.84 11.20
C PRO A 222 7.32 23.58 11.29
N ASP A 223 6.55 24.49 11.90
CA ASP A 223 5.11 24.30 12.11
C ASP A 223 4.35 24.28 10.78
N GLU A 224 4.70 25.17 9.84
CA GLU A 224 4.11 25.20 8.51
C GLU A 224 4.48 23.95 7.70
N LEU A 225 5.72 23.48 7.80
CA LEU A 225 6.22 22.29 7.10
C LEU A 225 5.61 21.01 7.67
N LEU A 226 5.45 20.90 8.98
CA LEU A 226 4.76 19.77 9.62
C LEU A 226 3.26 19.78 9.29
N ALA A 227 2.63 20.93 9.24
CA ALA A 227 1.24 21.06 8.80
C ALA A 227 1.09 20.61 7.34
N HIS A 228 1.99 21.03 6.46
CA HIS A 228 2.04 20.56 5.05
C HIS A 228 2.18 19.04 4.98
N TYR A 229 3.13 18.45 5.72
CA TYR A 229 3.34 17.00 5.78
C TYR A 229 2.06 16.26 6.16
N ARG A 230 1.48 16.62 7.30
CA ARG A 230 0.25 16.03 7.84
C ARG A 230 -0.90 16.12 6.84
N THR A 231 -1.12 17.30 6.25
CA THR A 231 -2.21 17.51 5.27
C THR A 231 -2.02 16.66 4.01
N ARG A 232 -0.78 16.52 3.52
CA ARG A 232 -0.48 15.72 2.32
C ARG A 232 -0.74 14.23 2.55
N LEU A 233 -0.31 13.67 3.68
CA LEU A 233 -0.55 12.26 4.01
C LEU A 233 -2.04 12.01 4.24
N LEU A 234 -2.72 12.88 4.99
CA LEU A 234 -4.16 12.76 5.23
C LEU A 234 -4.97 12.83 3.92
N ALA A 235 -4.64 13.75 3.01
CA ALA A 235 -5.28 13.83 1.70
C ALA A 235 -5.00 12.59 0.84
N GLY A 236 -3.81 11.99 0.95
CA GLY A 236 -3.47 10.71 0.32
C GLY A 236 -4.32 9.57 0.86
N PHE A 237 -4.45 9.48 2.17
CA PHE A 237 -5.28 8.50 2.85
C PHE A 237 -6.77 8.65 2.51
N HIS A 238 -7.29 9.87 2.49
CA HIS A 238 -8.66 10.16 2.07
C HIS A 238 -8.94 9.67 0.64
N ARG A 239 -8.04 9.95 -0.32
CA ARG A 239 -8.17 9.42 -1.69
C ARG A 239 -8.16 7.90 -1.74
N HIS A 240 -7.31 7.26 -0.93
CA HIS A 240 -7.31 5.81 -0.82
C HIS A 240 -8.67 5.26 -0.35
N LEU A 241 -9.25 5.85 0.69
CA LEU A 241 -10.59 5.46 1.17
C LEU A 241 -11.67 5.65 0.10
N GLN A 242 -11.59 6.72 -0.71
CA GLN A 242 -12.51 6.94 -1.83
C GLN A 242 -12.40 5.82 -2.88
N VAL A 243 -11.18 5.42 -3.23
CA VAL A 243 -10.93 4.32 -4.18
C VAL A 243 -11.42 2.99 -3.60
N CYS A 244 -11.11 2.69 -2.33
CA CYS A 244 -11.62 1.49 -1.65
C CYS A 244 -13.15 1.46 -1.72
N ARG A 245 -13.82 2.56 -1.38
CA ARG A 245 -15.29 2.65 -1.42
C ARG A 245 -15.84 2.31 -2.79
N GLN A 246 -15.22 2.77 -3.88
CA GLN A 246 -15.67 2.43 -5.25
C GLN A 246 -15.58 0.93 -5.52
N TYR A 247 -14.50 0.26 -5.13
CA TYR A 247 -14.37 -1.18 -5.28
C TYR A 247 -15.37 -1.94 -4.40
N TYR A 248 -15.51 -1.57 -3.15
CA TYR A 248 -16.39 -2.25 -2.20
C TYR A 248 -17.88 -2.06 -2.55
N LEU A 249 -18.29 -0.92 -3.14
CA LEU A 249 -19.63 -0.74 -3.68
C LEU A 249 -19.98 -1.74 -4.79
N GLY A 250 -18.98 -2.14 -5.58
CA GLY A 250 -19.15 -3.13 -6.64
C GLY A 250 -18.78 -4.56 -6.21
N GLY A 251 -18.39 -4.80 -4.97
CA GLY A 251 -17.86 -6.11 -4.53
C GLY A 251 -18.94 -7.16 -4.40
N GLY A 252 -20.00 -6.85 -3.69
CA GLY A 252 -21.12 -7.74 -3.39
C GLY A 252 -22.25 -7.01 -2.67
N SER A 253 -23.31 -7.76 -2.30
CA SER A 253 -24.50 -7.20 -1.66
C SER A 253 -24.81 -7.80 -0.27
N SER A 254 -23.95 -8.67 0.24
CA SER A 254 -24.15 -9.27 1.56
C SER A 254 -23.92 -8.29 2.70
N ALA A 255 -24.28 -8.71 3.91
CA ALA A 255 -24.05 -7.94 5.13
C ALA A 255 -22.56 -7.60 5.34
N TRP A 256 -21.66 -8.50 4.95
CA TRP A 256 -20.22 -8.26 5.05
C TRP A 256 -19.79 -7.04 4.23
N TRP A 257 -20.21 -6.95 2.96
CA TRP A 257 -19.89 -5.79 2.10
C TRP A 257 -20.50 -4.50 2.62
N ALA A 258 -21.74 -4.56 3.13
CA ALA A 258 -22.41 -3.41 3.73
C ALA A 258 -21.65 -2.87 4.96
N GLU A 259 -21.19 -3.76 5.83
CA GLU A 259 -20.40 -3.40 7.01
C GLU A 259 -19.06 -2.75 6.62
N GLN A 260 -18.36 -3.32 5.61
CA GLN A 260 -17.10 -2.73 5.15
C GLN A 260 -17.31 -1.32 4.56
N LEU A 261 -18.40 -1.09 3.86
CA LEU A 261 -18.77 0.23 3.35
C LEU A 261 -19.07 1.22 4.47
N GLU A 262 -19.70 0.79 5.54
CA GLU A 262 -19.95 1.64 6.71
C GLU A 262 -18.63 2.11 7.36
N TRP A 263 -17.67 1.21 7.53
CA TRP A 263 -16.34 1.57 8.01
C TRP A 263 -15.63 2.58 7.11
N LEU A 264 -15.70 2.40 5.79
CA LEU A 264 -15.12 3.33 4.83
C LEU A 264 -15.80 4.71 4.89
N HIS A 265 -17.14 4.77 5.06
CA HIS A 265 -17.86 6.03 5.25
C HIS A 265 -17.42 6.76 6.52
N LYS A 266 -17.27 6.05 7.64
CA LYS A 266 -16.74 6.64 8.90
C LYS A 266 -15.33 7.22 8.69
N GLY A 267 -14.48 6.51 7.95
CA GLY A 267 -13.13 6.97 7.62
C GLY A 267 -13.12 8.22 6.75
N LEU A 268 -13.96 8.25 5.72
CA LEU A 268 -14.10 9.40 4.82
C LEU A 268 -14.57 10.65 5.59
N ALA A 269 -15.64 10.52 6.37
CA ALA A 269 -16.18 11.63 7.18
C ALA A 269 -15.16 12.19 8.18
N TRP A 270 -14.38 11.30 8.82
CA TRP A 270 -13.29 11.71 9.68
C TRP A 270 -12.19 12.48 8.92
N CYS A 271 -11.75 11.96 7.76
CA CYS A 271 -10.75 12.66 6.95
C CYS A 271 -11.24 14.03 6.48
N GLU A 272 -12.50 14.15 6.07
CA GLU A 272 -13.11 15.42 5.64
C GLU A 272 -13.11 16.45 6.77
N THR A 273 -13.45 16.05 8.00
CA THR A 273 -13.41 16.91 9.19
C THR A 273 -11.99 17.43 9.47
N GLU A 274 -11.00 16.52 9.43
CA GLU A 274 -9.60 16.90 9.70
C GLU A 274 -9.02 17.77 8.57
N LEU A 275 -9.38 17.49 7.31
CA LEU A 275 -8.94 18.30 6.16
C LEU A 275 -9.58 19.69 6.14
N ALA A 276 -10.84 19.82 6.57
CA ALA A 276 -11.52 21.12 6.68
C ALA A 276 -10.85 22.05 7.70
N SER A 277 -10.21 21.50 8.71
CA SER A 277 -9.45 22.26 9.73
C SER A 277 -8.00 22.54 9.32
N ALA A 278 -7.53 21.96 8.20
CA ALA A 278 -6.16 22.09 7.77
C ALA A 278 -5.86 23.52 7.25
N PRO A 279 -4.67 24.08 7.54
CA PRO A 279 -4.29 25.36 6.99
C PRO A 279 -4.15 25.31 5.46
N ALA A 280 -4.31 26.47 4.81
CA ALA A 280 -4.09 26.58 3.36
C ALA A 280 -2.68 26.07 2.97
N ALA A 281 -2.61 25.39 1.82
CA ALA A 281 -1.34 24.85 1.34
C ALA A 281 -0.37 25.99 1.02
N ARG A 282 0.79 26.00 1.68
CA ARG A 282 1.87 26.99 1.46
C ARG A 282 3.09 26.39 0.78
N TYR A 283 3.12 25.07 0.64
CA TYR A 283 4.24 24.31 0.08
C TYR A 283 3.76 23.28 -0.93
N GLN A 284 4.66 22.90 -1.83
CA GLN A 284 4.49 21.81 -2.77
C GLN A 284 5.77 20.99 -2.87
N LEU A 285 5.65 19.69 -3.08
CA LEU A 285 6.78 18.83 -3.41
C LEU A 285 7.08 18.96 -4.91
N ARG A 286 8.33 19.27 -5.24
CA ARG A 286 8.86 19.26 -6.63
C ARG A 286 10.11 18.41 -6.67
N GLY A 287 10.06 17.31 -7.42
CA GLY A 287 11.10 16.29 -7.34
C GLY A 287 11.24 15.77 -5.91
N PHE A 288 12.40 15.97 -5.33
CA PHE A 288 12.72 15.55 -3.95
C PHE A 288 12.76 16.72 -2.94
N ASP A 289 12.33 17.92 -3.31
CA ASP A 289 12.38 19.10 -2.44
C ASP A 289 10.99 19.72 -2.22
N VAL A 290 10.80 20.24 -1.01
CA VAL A 290 9.61 21.04 -0.66
C VAL A 290 9.92 22.52 -0.96
N GLN A 291 9.08 23.14 -1.78
CA GLN A 291 9.17 24.54 -2.17
C GLN A 291 7.94 25.31 -1.74
N ARG A 292 8.12 26.56 -1.30
CA ARG A 292 7.03 27.46 -0.96
C ARG A 292 6.27 27.85 -2.24
N ILE A 293 4.95 27.82 -2.16
CA ILE A 293 4.07 28.36 -3.20
C ILE A 293 4.04 29.87 -3.01
N GLY A 294 4.37 30.60 -4.07
CA GLY A 294 4.37 32.07 -4.06
C GLY A 294 2.97 32.65 -3.93
#